data_144ffabe0df27381ff644f7f6559c2f9
#
_entry.id   144ffabe0df27381ff644f7f6559c2f9
#
_cell.length_a   1.000
_cell.length_b   1.000
_cell.length_c   1.000
_cell.angle_alpha   90.00
_cell.angle_beta   90.00
_cell.angle_gamma   90.00
#
_symmetry.space_group_name_H-M   'P 1'
#
loop_
_entity.id
_entity.type
_entity.pdbx_description
1 polymer ?
#
loop_
_entity_poly.entity_id
_entity_poly.type
_entity_poly.pdbx_seq_one_letter_code
_entity_poly.pdbx_strand_id
1 'polypeptide(L)'
;MPAAWTFTEIEVEKVVTYIRHLGRDNETVIIGDVENGKALFDNSVCFTCHIVSGNGGSLGPDLTRVGLKRGQEYLVGSISHPGKNQPVGSNGFFEFLVVNVALRSGEIITGVRVNEDTFSIQIKDTSNRLYSFKKADILSIEKNKDKSLMPSFNDQFSASELNDIAAYLTSLK
;
A
#
# COMPACT_ATOMS: atom_id res chain seq x y z
N MET A 1 21.30 22.84 7.60
CA MET A 1 21.55 21.37 7.64
C MET A 1 22.91 21.19 8.30
N PRO A 2 23.06 20.42 9.38
CA PRO A 2 24.37 20.14 9.95
C PRO A 2 25.16 19.28 8.96
N ALA A 3 26.36 19.71 8.62
CA ALA A 3 27.32 18.96 7.81
C ALA A 3 27.97 17.84 8.67
N ALA A 4 27.16 16.83 9.03
CA ALA A 4 27.60 15.80 9.97
C ALA A 4 28.09 14.50 9.30
N TRP A 5 28.08 14.43 7.97
CA TRP A 5 28.48 13.21 7.23
C TRP A 5 29.48 13.58 6.14
N THR A 6 30.76 13.47 6.44
CA THR A 6 31.81 13.50 5.43
C THR A 6 32.00 12.09 4.93
N PHE A 7 31.43 11.79 3.76
CA PHE A 7 31.72 10.55 3.06
C PHE A 7 33.16 10.56 2.54
N THR A 8 33.85 9.43 2.65
CA THR A 8 35.09 9.20 1.92
C THR A 8 34.79 9.09 0.42
N GLU A 9 35.79 9.32 -0.43
CA GLU A 9 35.63 9.17 -1.89
C GLU A 9 35.06 7.79 -2.29
N ILE A 10 35.52 6.73 -1.61
CA ILE A 10 35.04 5.36 -1.82
C ILE A 10 33.54 5.19 -1.46
N GLU A 11 33.09 5.83 -0.39
CA GLU A 11 31.68 5.82 0.02
C GLU A 11 30.81 6.60 -0.95
N VAL A 12 31.27 7.77 -1.42
CA VAL A 12 30.60 8.54 -2.47
C VAL A 12 30.47 7.71 -3.75
N GLU A 13 31.52 7.02 -4.18
CA GLU A 13 31.49 6.18 -5.37
C GLU A 13 30.49 5.03 -5.24
N LYS A 14 30.44 4.37 -4.06
CA LYS A 14 29.44 3.32 -3.77
C LYS A 14 28.02 3.86 -3.83
N VAL A 15 27.75 5.02 -3.23
CA VAL A 15 26.42 5.65 -3.26
C VAL A 15 26.05 6.05 -4.68
N VAL A 16 26.95 6.65 -5.44
CA VAL A 16 26.71 7.01 -6.85
C VAL A 16 26.43 5.77 -7.70
N THR A 17 27.20 4.71 -7.50
CA THR A 17 27.00 3.43 -8.19
C THR A 17 25.62 2.84 -7.86
N TYR A 18 25.23 2.84 -6.59
CA TYR A 18 23.92 2.39 -6.14
C TYR A 18 22.78 3.23 -6.78
N ILE A 19 22.89 4.55 -6.77
CA ILE A 19 21.90 5.45 -7.38
C ILE A 19 21.78 5.20 -8.89
N ARG A 20 22.91 5.00 -9.58
CA ARG A 20 22.91 4.67 -11.01
C ARG A 20 22.24 3.32 -11.32
N HIS A 21 22.32 2.36 -10.40
CA HIS A 21 21.61 1.08 -10.51
C HIS A 21 20.10 1.20 -10.24
N LEU A 22 19.65 2.11 -9.39
CA LEU A 22 18.23 2.32 -9.12
C LEU A 22 17.43 2.76 -10.36
N GLY A 23 18.08 3.43 -11.31
CA GLY A 23 17.44 3.91 -12.55
C GLY A 23 17.63 2.97 -13.77
N ARG A 24 18.37 1.87 -13.62
CA ARG A 24 18.46 0.88 -14.66
C ARG A 24 17.26 -0.06 -14.50
N ASP A 25 16.42 -0.13 -15.53
CA ASP A 25 15.51 -1.26 -15.73
C ASP A 25 16.39 -2.52 -15.78
N ASN A 26 16.59 -3.17 -14.63
CA ASN A 26 16.89 -4.59 -14.69
C ASN A 26 15.73 -5.14 -15.49
N GLU A 27 16.00 -5.85 -16.58
CA GLU A 27 15.00 -6.67 -17.26
C GLU A 27 14.47 -7.65 -16.21
N THR A 28 13.48 -7.19 -15.45
CA THR A 28 12.82 -8.02 -14.44
C THR A 28 12.08 -9.04 -15.26
N VAL A 29 12.55 -10.28 -15.25
CA VAL A 29 11.82 -11.39 -15.85
C VAL A 29 10.47 -11.44 -15.14
N ILE A 30 9.42 -11.01 -15.86
CA ILE A 30 8.05 -11.06 -15.36
C ILE A 30 7.58 -12.50 -15.50
N ILE A 31 7.21 -13.13 -14.39
CA ILE A 31 6.72 -14.52 -14.34
C ILE A 31 5.20 -14.45 -14.33
N GLY A 32 4.55 -15.01 -15.36
CA GLY A 32 3.10 -15.02 -15.50
C GLY A 32 2.61 -14.32 -16.76
N ASP A 33 1.32 -14.39 -16.99
CA ASP A 33 0.62 -13.82 -18.14
C ASP A 33 0.05 -12.43 -17.77
N VAL A 34 0.63 -11.38 -18.36
CA VAL A 34 0.24 -9.97 -18.11
C VAL A 34 -1.19 -9.70 -18.57
N GLU A 35 -1.62 -10.27 -19.71
CA GLU A 35 -2.95 -10.06 -20.27
C GLU A 35 -4.01 -10.75 -19.42
N ASN A 36 -3.75 -12.00 -19.01
CA ASN A 36 -4.62 -12.71 -18.08
C ASN A 36 -4.69 -12.00 -16.72
N GLY A 37 -3.54 -11.55 -16.22
CA GLY A 37 -3.47 -10.78 -14.97
C GLY A 37 -4.27 -9.48 -15.02
N LYS A 38 -4.24 -8.78 -16.16
CA LYS A 38 -5.08 -7.59 -16.39
C LYS A 38 -6.56 -7.96 -16.37
N ALA A 39 -6.95 -9.02 -17.07
CA ALA A 39 -8.35 -9.46 -17.11
C ALA A 39 -8.86 -9.87 -15.71
N LEU A 40 -8.05 -10.58 -14.92
CA LEU A 40 -8.37 -10.96 -13.54
C LEU A 40 -8.50 -9.71 -12.64
N PHE A 41 -7.60 -8.75 -12.77
CA PHE A 41 -7.64 -7.49 -12.03
C PHE A 41 -8.90 -6.68 -12.37
N ASP A 42 -9.23 -6.52 -13.65
CA ASP A 42 -10.37 -5.75 -14.13
C ASP A 42 -11.72 -6.36 -13.71
N ASN A 43 -11.81 -7.70 -13.67
CA ASN A 43 -13.02 -8.44 -13.31
C ASN A 43 -13.15 -8.69 -11.79
N SER A 44 -12.21 -8.21 -11.00
CA SER A 44 -12.22 -8.37 -9.54
C SER A 44 -12.57 -7.07 -8.82
N VAL A 45 -12.60 -7.12 -7.47
CA VAL A 45 -12.88 -5.95 -6.63
C VAL A 45 -11.69 -5.00 -6.48
N CYS A 46 -10.59 -5.21 -7.18
CA CYS A 46 -9.36 -4.43 -7.02
C CYS A 46 -9.58 -2.93 -7.25
N PHE A 47 -10.32 -2.56 -8.29
CA PHE A 47 -10.66 -1.16 -8.61
C PHE A 47 -11.56 -0.48 -7.56
N THR A 48 -12.24 -1.23 -6.69
CA THR A 48 -13.02 -0.63 -5.62
C THR A 48 -12.15 0.18 -4.66
N CYS A 49 -10.90 -0.27 -4.48
CA CYS A 49 -9.97 0.30 -3.51
C CYS A 49 -8.75 0.96 -4.14
N HIS A 50 -8.32 0.51 -5.33
CA HIS A 50 -7.08 0.96 -5.97
C HIS A 50 -7.33 1.78 -7.23
N ILE A 51 -6.47 2.78 -7.45
CA ILE A 51 -6.45 3.58 -8.66
C ILE A 51 -5.41 3.00 -9.63
N VAL A 52 -5.81 2.82 -10.90
CA VAL A 52 -4.91 2.56 -12.03
C VAL A 52 -5.25 3.52 -13.15
N SER A 53 -4.28 4.31 -13.60
CA SER A 53 -4.44 5.31 -14.69
C SER A 53 -5.62 6.26 -14.46
N GLY A 54 -5.82 6.70 -13.22
CA GLY A 54 -6.86 7.65 -12.84
C GLY A 54 -8.25 7.03 -12.60
N ASN A 55 -8.42 5.73 -12.80
CA ASN A 55 -9.68 5.01 -12.57
C ASN A 55 -9.60 4.18 -11.28
N GLY A 56 -10.69 4.13 -10.52
CA GLY A 56 -10.81 3.31 -9.33
C GLY A 56 -11.00 4.08 -8.03
N GLY A 57 -11.00 3.35 -6.90
CA GLY A 57 -11.17 3.89 -5.56
C GLY A 57 -9.85 4.32 -4.93
N SER A 58 -9.93 5.19 -3.91
CA SER A 58 -8.78 5.79 -3.23
C SER A 58 -8.60 5.29 -1.79
N LEU A 59 -9.08 4.11 -1.47
CA LEU A 59 -8.92 3.51 -0.14
C LEU A 59 -7.54 2.85 0.02
N GLY A 60 -7.04 2.22 -1.06
CA GLY A 60 -5.71 1.64 -1.15
C GLY A 60 -4.73 2.53 -1.93
N PRO A 61 -3.47 2.11 -2.04
CA PRO A 61 -2.46 2.84 -2.81
C PRO A 61 -2.81 2.93 -4.30
N ASP A 62 -2.38 4.02 -4.93
CA ASP A 62 -2.37 4.17 -6.38
C ASP A 62 -1.36 3.20 -6.99
N LEU A 63 -1.84 2.33 -7.87
CA LEU A 63 -1.07 1.27 -8.53
C LEU A 63 -0.60 1.66 -9.94
N THR A 64 -0.94 2.86 -10.43
CA THR A 64 -0.64 3.32 -11.81
C THR A 64 0.84 3.10 -12.19
N ARG A 65 1.75 3.25 -11.24
CA ARG A 65 3.20 3.09 -11.45
C ARG A 65 3.83 2.17 -10.41
N VAL A 66 3.09 1.15 -9.97
CA VAL A 66 3.55 0.27 -8.89
C VAL A 66 4.75 -0.58 -9.30
N GLY A 67 4.82 -0.99 -10.56
CA GLY A 67 5.92 -1.78 -11.11
C GLY A 67 7.27 -1.06 -11.11
N LEU A 68 7.30 0.28 -11.03
CA LEU A 68 8.53 1.04 -10.81
C LEU A 68 9.01 1.01 -9.35
N LYS A 69 8.13 0.68 -8.42
CA LYS A 69 8.38 0.81 -6.97
C LYS A 69 8.52 -0.53 -6.27
N ARG A 70 7.92 -1.59 -6.82
CA ARG A 70 7.78 -2.90 -6.18
C ARG A 70 8.06 -4.02 -7.16
N GLY A 71 8.84 -5.00 -6.73
CA GLY A 71 9.07 -6.23 -7.50
C GLY A 71 7.89 -7.19 -7.41
N GLN A 72 7.82 -8.14 -8.33
CA GLN A 72 6.70 -9.08 -8.47
C GLN A 72 6.47 -9.91 -7.19
N GLU A 73 7.52 -10.41 -6.55
CA GLU A 73 7.42 -11.20 -5.30
C GLU A 73 6.73 -10.38 -4.18
N TYR A 74 7.08 -9.10 -4.04
CA TYR A 74 6.42 -8.21 -3.08
C TYR A 74 4.94 -8.05 -3.40
N LEU A 75 4.58 -7.93 -4.69
CA LEU A 75 3.19 -7.78 -5.12
C LEU A 75 2.38 -9.04 -4.87
N VAL A 76 2.92 -10.23 -5.20
CA VAL A 76 2.29 -11.53 -4.86
C VAL A 76 2.06 -11.62 -3.35
N GLY A 77 3.09 -11.31 -2.55
CA GLY A 77 3.00 -11.32 -1.10
C GLY A 77 1.94 -10.35 -0.55
N SER A 78 1.79 -9.17 -1.18
CA SER A 78 0.81 -8.17 -0.77
C SER A 78 -0.63 -8.56 -1.11
N ILE A 79 -0.85 -9.28 -2.21
CA ILE A 79 -2.17 -9.79 -2.62
C ILE A 79 -2.56 -10.99 -1.73
N SER A 80 -1.60 -11.86 -1.43
CA SER A 80 -1.81 -13.07 -0.65
C SER A 80 -1.96 -12.81 0.85
N HIS A 81 -1.15 -11.90 1.39
CA HIS A 81 -1.07 -11.60 2.83
C HIS A 81 -1.06 -10.08 3.06
N PRO A 82 -2.17 -9.38 2.72
CA PRO A 82 -2.28 -7.95 2.91
C PRO A 82 -2.15 -7.58 4.38
N GLY A 83 -1.39 -6.72 4.82
CA GLY A 83 -1.13 -6.39 6.22
C GLY A 83 0.25 -6.85 6.72
N LYS A 84 0.84 -7.90 6.12
CA LYS A 84 2.19 -8.36 6.49
C LYS A 84 3.27 -7.33 6.13
N ASN A 85 3.11 -6.64 5.00
CA ASN A 85 4.09 -5.70 4.46
C ASN A 85 3.47 -4.31 4.28
N GLN A 86 2.94 -3.73 5.35
CA GLN A 86 2.37 -2.39 5.25
C GLN A 86 3.45 -1.34 4.96
N PRO A 87 3.24 -0.44 3.99
CA PRO A 87 4.18 0.62 3.72
C PRO A 87 4.27 1.57 4.92
N VAL A 88 5.51 1.80 5.36
CA VAL A 88 5.84 2.76 6.40
C VAL A 88 6.58 3.91 5.76
N GLY A 89 6.06 5.12 5.92
CA GLY A 89 6.71 6.33 5.46
C GLY A 89 8.03 6.61 6.19
N SER A 90 8.84 7.49 5.64
CA SER A 90 10.18 7.86 6.16
C SER A 90 10.19 8.37 7.60
N ASN A 91 9.04 8.85 8.08
CA ASN A 91 8.82 9.32 9.46
C ASN A 91 8.29 8.23 10.41
N GLY A 92 8.27 6.96 9.98
CA GLY A 92 7.67 5.85 10.74
C GLY A 92 6.14 5.82 10.73
N PHE A 93 5.51 6.64 9.87
CA PHE A 93 4.06 6.72 9.76
C PHE A 93 3.52 5.60 8.85
N PHE A 94 2.59 4.80 9.36
CA PHE A 94 1.91 3.79 8.56
C PHE A 94 0.88 4.45 7.65
N GLU A 95 1.06 4.35 6.33
CA GLU A 95 0.23 5.04 5.33
C GLU A 95 -1.21 4.51 5.30
N PHE A 96 -1.38 3.20 5.49
CA PHE A 96 -2.70 2.53 5.43
C PHE A 96 -3.07 1.88 6.76
N LEU A 97 -2.81 2.58 7.87
CA LEU A 97 -3.10 2.08 9.22
C LEU A 97 -4.60 1.87 9.42
N VAL A 98 -4.99 0.64 9.69
CA VAL A 98 -6.36 0.32 10.09
C VAL A 98 -6.58 0.75 11.54
N VAL A 99 -7.66 1.46 11.76
CA VAL A 99 -8.07 1.92 13.10
C VAL A 99 -9.54 1.58 13.36
N ASN A 100 -9.83 1.23 14.62
CA ASN A 100 -11.18 1.12 15.14
C ASN A 100 -11.42 2.32 16.07
N VAL A 101 -12.42 3.12 15.76
CA VAL A 101 -12.87 4.26 16.58
C VAL A 101 -14.13 3.85 17.31
N ALA A 102 -14.06 3.73 18.64
CA ALA A 102 -15.23 3.47 19.47
C ALA A 102 -15.89 4.78 19.88
N LEU A 103 -17.15 4.95 19.53
CA LEU A 103 -17.95 6.11 19.90
C LEU A 103 -18.56 5.92 21.29
N ARG A 104 -18.92 7.01 21.94
CA ARG A 104 -19.62 6.97 23.24
C ARG A 104 -21.01 6.32 23.17
N SER A 105 -21.60 6.21 21.97
CA SER A 105 -22.83 5.45 21.71
C SER A 105 -22.66 3.94 21.80
N GLY A 106 -21.44 3.42 21.81
CA GLY A 106 -21.10 1.99 21.70
C GLY A 106 -20.85 1.52 20.27
N GLU A 107 -21.09 2.36 19.27
CA GLU A 107 -20.77 2.06 17.87
C GLU A 107 -19.26 2.04 17.66
N ILE A 108 -18.75 1.10 16.83
CA ILE A 108 -17.36 1.03 16.42
C ILE A 108 -17.30 1.27 14.91
N ILE A 109 -16.53 2.28 14.51
CA ILE A 109 -16.27 2.60 13.10
C ILE A 109 -14.85 2.18 12.75
N THR A 110 -14.71 1.29 11.78
CA THR A 110 -13.43 0.79 11.29
C THR A 110 -13.07 1.46 9.97
N GLY A 111 -11.84 1.89 9.82
CA GLY A 111 -11.37 2.50 8.59
C GLY A 111 -9.85 2.63 8.52
N VAL A 112 -9.35 3.08 7.37
CA VAL A 112 -7.95 3.49 7.21
C VAL A 112 -7.81 4.92 7.72
N ARG A 113 -6.79 5.16 8.55
CA ARG A 113 -6.44 6.50 9.01
C ARG A 113 -5.98 7.36 7.83
N VAL A 114 -6.68 8.46 7.59
CA VAL A 114 -6.34 9.47 6.57
C VAL A 114 -5.46 10.55 7.18
N ASN A 115 -5.85 11.04 8.36
CA ASN A 115 -5.11 12.04 9.10
C ASN A 115 -5.31 11.86 10.60
N GLU A 116 -4.33 12.28 11.39
CA GLU A 116 -4.43 12.29 12.85
C GLU A 116 -3.53 13.38 13.42
N ASP A 117 -4.07 14.19 14.30
CA ASP A 117 -3.36 15.16 15.11
C ASP A 117 -3.64 14.96 16.61
N THR A 118 -3.24 15.91 17.44
CA THR A 118 -3.46 15.87 18.89
C THR A 118 -4.95 15.87 19.27
N PHE A 119 -5.79 16.52 18.47
CA PHE A 119 -7.19 16.81 18.81
C PHE A 119 -8.20 16.01 18.00
N SER A 120 -7.82 15.54 16.82
CA SER A 120 -8.72 14.89 15.87
C SER A 120 -8.14 13.67 15.18
N ILE A 121 -9.01 12.85 14.63
CA ILE A 121 -8.66 11.75 13.72
C ILE A 121 -9.65 11.71 12.57
N GLN A 122 -9.14 11.49 11.37
CA GLN A 122 -9.92 11.24 10.16
C GLN A 122 -9.65 9.83 9.67
N ILE A 123 -10.72 9.10 9.40
CA ILE A 123 -10.65 7.75 8.86
C ILE A 123 -11.56 7.61 7.64
N LYS A 124 -11.22 6.70 6.75
CA LYS A 124 -12.03 6.35 5.59
C LYS A 124 -12.40 4.87 5.65
N ASP A 125 -13.69 4.56 5.54
CA ASP A 125 -14.17 3.18 5.56
C ASP A 125 -14.09 2.50 4.17
N THR A 126 -14.50 1.23 4.10
CA THR A 126 -14.51 0.44 2.86
C THR A 126 -15.49 0.96 1.80
N SER A 127 -16.45 1.81 2.18
CA SER A 127 -17.37 2.50 1.26
C SER A 127 -16.82 3.84 0.77
N ASN A 128 -15.54 4.14 1.02
CA ASN A 128 -14.89 5.43 0.74
C ASN A 128 -15.51 6.62 1.50
N ARG A 129 -16.32 6.37 2.54
CA ARG A 129 -16.87 7.42 3.37
C ARG A 129 -15.83 7.95 4.34
N LEU A 130 -15.65 9.27 4.35
CA LEU A 130 -14.74 9.96 5.27
C LEU A 130 -15.49 10.32 6.57
N TYR A 131 -14.88 9.95 7.68
CA TYR A 131 -15.32 10.34 9.03
C TYR A 131 -14.26 11.23 9.67
N SER A 132 -14.72 12.23 10.40
CA SER A 132 -13.84 13.12 11.17
C SER A 132 -14.34 13.17 12.62
N PHE A 133 -13.49 12.81 13.56
CA PHE A 133 -13.80 12.77 14.98
C PHE A 133 -12.89 13.68 15.78
N LYS A 134 -13.47 14.43 16.73
CA LYS A 134 -12.67 15.03 17.80
C LYS A 134 -12.36 13.94 18.84
N LYS A 135 -11.10 13.84 19.25
CA LYS A 135 -10.66 12.82 20.22
C LYS A 135 -11.38 12.94 21.58
N ALA A 136 -11.82 14.16 21.94
CA ALA A 136 -12.62 14.40 23.14
C ALA A 136 -14.02 13.76 23.09
N ASP A 137 -14.58 13.54 21.89
CA ASP A 137 -15.96 13.07 21.70
C ASP A 137 -16.05 11.54 21.52
N ILE A 138 -14.94 10.85 21.36
CA ILE A 138 -14.86 9.39 21.21
C ILE A 138 -14.45 8.71 22.51
N LEU A 139 -14.71 7.39 22.59
CA LEU A 139 -14.34 6.57 23.75
C LEU A 139 -12.89 6.10 23.66
N SER A 140 -12.49 5.52 22.50
CA SER A 140 -11.14 5.02 22.29
C SER A 140 -10.79 4.91 20.82
N ILE A 141 -9.48 4.81 20.54
CA ILE A 141 -8.90 4.53 19.22
C ILE A 141 -7.99 3.31 19.38
N GLU A 142 -8.30 2.24 18.66
CA GLU A 142 -7.43 1.07 18.53
C GLU A 142 -6.69 1.11 17.20
N LYS A 143 -5.37 1.02 17.21
CA LYS A 143 -4.50 1.05 16.02
C LYS A 143 -3.99 -0.35 15.70
N ASN A 144 -4.40 -0.88 14.56
CA ASN A 144 -4.10 -2.24 14.13
C ASN A 144 -3.01 -2.25 13.06
N LYS A 145 -1.75 -2.38 13.48
CA LYS A 145 -0.58 -2.28 12.59
C LYS A 145 -0.43 -3.48 11.65
N ASP A 146 -0.94 -4.65 12.05
CA ASP A 146 -0.79 -5.91 11.31
C ASP A 146 -2.07 -6.28 10.53
N LYS A 147 -3.06 -5.37 10.49
CA LYS A 147 -4.32 -5.57 9.77
C LYS A 147 -4.39 -4.71 8.51
N SER A 148 -5.08 -5.22 7.51
CA SER A 148 -5.41 -4.50 6.28
C SER A 148 -6.91 -4.55 6.03
N LEU A 149 -7.48 -3.52 5.39
CA LEU A 149 -8.83 -3.57 4.84
C LEU A 149 -8.87 -4.27 3.47
N MET A 150 -7.72 -4.47 2.83
CA MET A 150 -7.60 -5.33 1.66
C MET A 150 -7.80 -6.80 2.10
N PRO A 151 -8.73 -7.54 1.49
CA PRO A 151 -8.89 -8.97 1.78
C PRO A 151 -7.71 -9.77 1.25
N SER A 152 -7.48 -10.98 1.81
CA SER A 152 -6.61 -11.96 1.18
C SER A 152 -7.31 -12.58 -0.03
N PHE A 153 -6.57 -12.77 -1.10
CA PHE A 153 -7.10 -13.36 -2.34
C PHE A 153 -6.66 -14.81 -2.56
N ASN A 154 -6.00 -15.44 -1.57
CA ASN A 154 -5.55 -16.84 -1.66
C ASN A 154 -6.68 -17.84 -1.90
N ASP A 155 -7.89 -17.55 -1.42
CA ASP A 155 -9.05 -18.43 -1.57
C ASP A 155 -9.82 -18.14 -2.88
N GLN A 156 -9.52 -17.02 -3.56
CA GLN A 156 -10.21 -16.60 -4.79
C GLN A 156 -9.41 -16.92 -6.05
N PHE A 157 -8.09 -16.87 -5.97
CA PHE A 157 -7.19 -17.09 -7.09
C PHE A 157 -6.18 -18.19 -6.78
N SER A 158 -5.90 -19.01 -7.79
CA SER A 158 -4.80 -19.96 -7.74
C SER A 158 -3.44 -19.26 -7.69
N ALA A 159 -2.39 -20.00 -7.33
CA ALA A 159 -1.04 -19.45 -7.31
C ALA A 159 -0.56 -18.93 -8.69
N SER A 160 -1.04 -19.54 -9.79
CA SER A 160 -0.76 -19.05 -11.14
C SER A 160 -1.44 -17.73 -11.40
N GLU A 161 -2.73 -17.60 -11.08
CA GLU A 161 -3.50 -16.36 -11.28
C GLU A 161 -2.98 -15.21 -10.41
N LEU A 162 -2.51 -15.49 -9.18
CA LEU A 162 -1.85 -14.49 -8.35
C LEU A 162 -0.54 -13.99 -8.99
N ASN A 163 0.23 -14.88 -9.62
CA ASN A 163 1.41 -14.50 -10.39
C ASN A 163 1.06 -13.68 -11.63
N ASP A 164 -0.03 -14.01 -12.33
CA ASP A 164 -0.50 -13.27 -13.49
C ASP A 164 -0.94 -11.85 -13.11
N ILE A 165 -1.72 -11.69 -12.03
CA ILE A 165 -2.09 -10.38 -11.49
C ILE A 165 -0.84 -9.59 -11.10
N ALA A 166 0.14 -10.21 -10.43
CA ALA A 166 1.39 -9.56 -10.06
C ALA A 166 2.25 -9.21 -11.29
N ALA A 167 2.22 -10.03 -12.35
CA ALA A 167 2.86 -9.74 -13.63
C ALA A 167 2.26 -8.49 -14.27
N TYR A 168 0.93 -8.39 -14.31
CA TYR A 168 0.25 -7.18 -14.77
C TYR A 168 0.66 -5.96 -13.95
N LEU A 169 0.61 -6.03 -12.62
CA LEU A 169 1.00 -4.90 -11.76
C LEU A 169 2.47 -4.52 -11.93
N THR A 170 3.36 -5.50 -12.15
CA THR A 170 4.79 -5.25 -12.43
C THR A 170 4.99 -4.55 -13.77
N SER A 171 4.10 -4.72 -14.74
CA SER A 171 4.13 -4.06 -16.04
C SER A 171 3.71 -2.60 -15.99
N LEU A 172 3.04 -2.15 -14.92
CA LEU A 172 2.60 -0.76 -14.72
C LEU A 172 3.79 0.15 -14.33
N LYS A 173 4.31 0.89 -15.32
CA LYS A 173 5.51 1.75 -15.20
C LYS A 173 5.25 3.20 -15.58
#